data_026b476311fb97af74a42119ca8881f4
#
_entry.id   026b476311fb97af74a42119ca8881f4
#
_cell.length_a   1.000
_cell.length_b   1.000
_cell.length_c   1.000
_cell.angle_alpha   90.00
_cell.angle_beta   90.00
_cell.angle_gamma   90.00
#
_symmetry.space_group_name_H-M   'P 1'
#
loop_
_entity.id
_entity.type
_entity.pdbx_description
1 polymer ?
#
loop_
_entity_poly.entity_id
_entity_poly.type
_entity_poly.pdbx_seq_one_letter_code
_entity_poly.pdbx_strand_id
1 'polypeptide(L)'
;LKIQTDTSKSYYLSYQTWNQGQSGFYPAVTSWENDYAGSNGKPIQLVSIKAFQRDGTKLTSGVIVMYRAFVGGRWLPWVSNADPQWMQNVKNKFSLDGTLDTTGYYAGLDGQNISGLEIHIFEDSSSNPGTGDFSGSEISLATSYMFDNLSNWNTFDKTVTADHIDGVKIQTDSTHGFYLTYQTWNQGQGGFYPEVTSLQNDYAGSAGKPIQLLSIRAYKSDGTKLTSGVVIMYRALVNGRWLPWVSNADPQWMDSVKSQYNLDGTLDYTSYYAGIDGQNISGLEIRAFVGTTNDTPIEGLVGQEAPPTLSYMVDNNWTNFDKSVIPGRLDGLKIQTDASKP
;
A
#
# COMPACT_ATOMS: atom_id res chain seq x y z
N LEU A 1 -17.25 16.98 -4.70
CA LEU A 1 -15.90 16.84 -5.26
C LEU A 1 -15.99 16.21 -6.65
N LYS A 2 -15.37 16.80 -7.64
CA LYS A 2 -15.21 16.23 -8.96
C LYS A 2 -13.75 16.31 -9.39
N ILE A 3 -13.19 15.15 -9.72
CA ILE A 3 -11.81 15.00 -10.20
C ILE A 3 -11.89 14.43 -11.62
N GLN A 4 -11.22 15.05 -12.56
CA GLN A 4 -11.07 14.52 -13.92
C GLN A 4 -9.59 14.38 -14.25
N THR A 5 -9.20 13.19 -14.68
CA THR A 5 -7.90 12.89 -15.25
C THR A 5 -8.07 12.64 -16.74
N ASP A 6 -7.02 12.93 -17.51
CA ASP A 6 -6.99 12.62 -18.94
C ASP A 6 -7.12 11.09 -19.12
N THR A 7 -8.04 10.66 -19.98
CA THR A 7 -8.25 9.24 -20.29
C THR A 7 -7.08 8.60 -21.04
N SER A 8 -6.11 9.41 -21.55
CA SER A 8 -4.85 8.91 -22.10
C SER A 8 -3.86 8.42 -21.03
N LYS A 9 -4.00 8.89 -19.77
CA LYS A 9 -3.14 8.47 -18.67
C LYS A 9 -3.29 6.97 -18.41
N SER A 10 -2.22 6.33 -17.96
CA SER A 10 -2.19 4.90 -17.59
C SER A 10 -2.90 4.62 -16.25
N TYR A 11 -3.37 5.65 -15.56
CA TYR A 11 -4.02 5.57 -14.25
C TYR A 11 -5.30 6.41 -14.20
N TYR A 12 -6.11 6.14 -13.21
CA TYR A 12 -7.23 6.96 -12.81
C TYR A 12 -7.26 7.15 -11.29
N LEU A 13 -7.99 8.18 -10.85
CA LEU A 13 -8.27 8.41 -9.44
C LEU A 13 -9.68 7.93 -9.10
N SER A 14 -9.81 7.28 -7.97
CA SER A 14 -11.11 6.99 -7.35
C SER A 14 -11.25 7.85 -6.09
N TYR A 15 -12.35 8.55 -5.96
CA TYR A 15 -12.55 9.48 -4.86
C TYR A 15 -13.97 9.41 -4.30
N GLN A 16 -14.08 9.70 -3.03
CA GLN A 16 -15.34 9.68 -2.30
C GLN A 16 -15.36 10.74 -1.21
N THR A 17 -16.54 11.18 -0.83
CA THR A 17 -16.72 12.14 0.25
C THR A 17 -17.70 11.63 1.29
N TRP A 18 -17.50 12.06 2.52
CA TRP A 18 -18.47 11.93 3.59
C TRP A 18 -19.01 13.34 3.89
N ASN A 19 -20.30 13.54 3.73
CA ASN A 19 -20.93 14.83 3.90
C ASN A 19 -21.78 14.88 5.18
N GLN A 20 -22.03 16.07 5.66
CA GLN A 20 -22.82 16.30 6.88
C GLN A 20 -24.17 15.58 6.82
N GLY A 21 -24.52 14.89 7.91
CA GLY A 21 -25.77 14.14 8.03
C GLY A 21 -25.79 12.79 7.31
N GLN A 22 -24.64 12.30 6.83
CA GLN A 22 -24.48 10.94 6.32
C GLN A 22 -23.94 10.01 7.42
N SER A 23 -24.16 8.71 7.27
CA SER A 23 -23.60 7.67 8.14
C SER A 23 -22.32 7.02 7.59
N GLY A 24 -21.77 7.53 6.49
CA GLY A 24 -20.58 6.99 5.84
C GLY A 24 -20.22 7.74 4.56
N PHE A 25 -19.19 7.25 3.88
CA PHE A 25 -18.82 7.77 2.56
C PHE A 25 -19.89 7.49 1.51
N TYR A 26 -20.10 8.44 0.60
CA TYR A 26 -20.80 8.17 -0.64
C TYR A 26 -20.08 7.13 -1.48
N PRO A 27 -20.78 6.45 -2.43
CA PRO A 27 -20.12 5.59 -3.40
C PRO A 27 -18.94 6.32 -4.07
N ALA A 28 -17.88 5.57 -4.31
CA ALA A 28 -16.71 6.13 -4.98
C ALA A 28 -17.03 6.44 -6.44
N VAL A 29 -16.50 7.57 -6.92
CA VAL A 29 -16.56 8.03 -8.30
C VAL A 29 -15.17 7.96 -8.90
N THR A 30 -15.04 7.71 -10.19
CA THR A 30 -13.75 7.68 -10.87
C THR A 30 -13.48 8.98 -11.64
N SER A 31 -12.20 9.34 -11.78
CA SER A 31 -11.79 10.55 -12.51
C SER A 31 -12.02 10.47 -14.02
N TRP A 32 -12.36 9.29 -14.55
CA TRP A 32 -12.74 9.10 -15.95
C TRP A 32 -14.23 9.33 -16.21
N GLU A 33 -15.02 9.29 -15.15
CA GLU A 33 -16.45 9.60 -15.22
C GLU A 33 -16.68 11.10 -15.11
N ASN A 34 -17.63 11.62 -15.84
CA ASN A 34 -18.05 13.02 -15.73
C ASN A 34 -19.02 13.22 -14.56
N ASP A 35 -18.68 12.66 -13.40
CA ASP A 35 -19.52 12.65 -12.20
C ASP A 35 -18.79 13.31 -11.00
N TYR A 36 -19.48 13.46 -9.87
CA TYR A 36 -18.93 14.07 -8.66
C TYR A 36 -19.29 13.27 -7.41
N ALA A 37 -18.40 13.27 -6.42
CA ALA A 37 -18.67 12.75 -5.09
C ALA A 37 -19.19 13.87 -4.18
N GLY A 38 -20.28 13.62 -3.49
CA GLY A 38 -20.89 14.57 -2.55
C GLY A 38 -22.36 14.83 -2.82
N SER A 39 -22.92 15.78 -2.09
CA SER A 39 -24.33 16.15 -2.20
C SER A 39 -24.49 17.67 -2.08
N ASN A 40 -25.26 18.24 -2.99
CA ASN A 40 -25.56 19.67 -2.96
C ASN A 40 -26.19 20.09 -1.63
N GLY A 41 -25.76 21.22 -1.10
CA GLY A 41 -26.24 21.78 0.17
C GLY A 41 -25.80 21.03 1.43
N LYS A 42 -24.98 19.97 1.30
CA LYS A 42 -24.41 19.23 2.43
C LYS A 42 -22.91 19.38 2.44
N PRO A 43 -22.32 20.14 3.39
CA PRO A 43 -20.88 20.32 3.51
C PRO A 43 -20.13 18.99 3.61
N ILE A 44 -18.97 18.94 2.97
CA ILE A 44 -18.05 17.80 3.05
C ILE A 44 -17.34 17.83 4.41
N GLN A 45 -17.21 16.67 5.05
CA GLN A 45 -16.50 16.48 6.31
C GLN A 45 -15.24 15.64 6.13
N LEU A 46 -15.27 14.61 5.27
CA LEU A 46 -14.11 13.79 4.94
C LEU A 46 -14.00 13.62 3.43
N VAL A 47 -12.76 13.53 2.94
CA VAL A 47 -12.41 13.22 1.55
C VAL A 47 -11.42 12.08 1.54
N SER A 48 -11.63 11.08 0.68
CA SER A 48 -10.68 10.00 0.40
C SER A 48 -10.40 9.95 -1.09
N ILE A 49 -9.11 9.91 -1.48
CA ILE A 49 -8.66 9.83 -2.86
C ILE A 49 -7.65 8.69 -2.97
N LYS A 50 -7.82 7.83 -3.97
CA LYS A 50 -6.94 6.70 -4.27
C LYS A 50 -6.58 6.72 -5.74
N ALA A 51 -5.39 6.23 -6.10
CA ALA A 51 -4.96 6.05 -7.48
C ALA A 51 -5.00 4.57 -7.86
N PHE A 52 -5.34 4.28 -9.11
CA PHE A 52 -5.44 2.93 -9.67
C PHE A 52 -4.88 2.89 -11.08
N GLN A 53 -4.28 1.77 -11.47
CA GLN A 53 -3.99 1.44 -12.86
C GLN A 53 -5.29 1.22 -13.65
N ARG A 54 -5.18 1.17 -14.98
CA ARG A 54 -6.34 0.92 -15.86
C ARG A 54 -7.03 -0.41 -15.61
N ASP A 55 -6.30 -1.41 -15.14
CA ASP A 55 -6.79 -2.74 -14.80
C ASP A 55 -7.47 -2.83 -13.42
N GLY A 56 -7.51 -1.71 -12.67
CA GLY A 56 -8.09 -1.63 -11.34
C GLY A 56 -7.11 -1.92 -10.20
N THR A 57 -5.83 -2.16 -10.49
CA THR A 57 -4.80 -2.34 -9.47
C THR A 57 -4.55 -1.02 -8.73
N LYS A 58 -4.61 -1.04 -7.40
CA LYS A 58 -4.35 0.14 -6.57
C LYS A 58 -2.88 0.53 -6.65
N LEU A 59 -2.61 1.82 -6.88
CA LEU A 59 -1.27 2.40 -6.87
C LEU A 59 -0.94 2.96 -5.49
N THR A 60 0.23 2.58 -4.96
CA THR A 60 0.83 3.12 -3.73
C THR A 60 2.17 3.81 -4.00
N SER A 61 2.60 3.80 -5.27
CA SER A 61 3.81 4.43 -5.81
C SER A 61 3.58 4.90 -7.25
N GLY A 62 4.54 5.62 -7.83
CA GLY A 62 4.49 6.09 -9.22
C GLY A 62 3.48 7.22 -9.50
N VAL A 63 2.31 7.16 -8.90
CA VAL A 63 1.31 8.24 -8.88
C VAL A 63 0.94 8.54 -7.44
N ILE A 64 1.38 9.67 -6.95
CA ILE A 64 1.23 10.08 -5.56
C ILE A 64 0.27 11.26 -5.48
N VAL A 65 -0.86 11.08 -4.81
CA VAL A 65 -1.84 12.13 -4.54
C VAL A 65 -1.67 12.57 -3.10
N MET A 66 -1.13 13.77 -2.88
CA MET A 66 -1.05 14.40 -1.57
C MET A 66 -2.22 15.34 -1.41
N TYR A 67 -2.99 15.19 -0.35
CA TYR A 67 -4.14 16.07 -0.10
C TYR A 67 -4.34 16.32 1.39
N ARG A 68 -4.88 17.51 1.71
CA ARG A 68 -5.21 17.91 3.08
C ARG A 68 -6.43 18.80 3.13
N ALA A 69 -7.08 18.86 4.28
CA ALA A 69 -8.27 19.66 4.52
C ALA A 69 -7.97 20.84 5.46
N PHE A 70 -8.65 21.96 5.23
CA PHE A 70 -8.70 23.09 6.15
C PHE A 70 -9.98 22.98 6.99
N VAL A 71 -9.82 22.82 8.30
CA VAL A 71 -10.92 22.59 9.24
C VAL A 71 -10.67 23.39 10.50
N GLY A 72 -11.68 24.12 10.98
CA GLY A 72 -11.57 24.87 12.23
C GLY A 72 -10.46 25.93 12.22
N GLY A 73 -10.19 26.55 11.08
CA GLY A 73 -9.18 27.61 10.94
C GLY A 73 -7.74 27.12 10.77
N ARG A 74 -7.48 25.83 10.53
CA ARG A 74 -6.13 25.28 10.34
C ARG A 74 -6.10 24.20 9.27
N TRP A 75 -4.95 24.07 8.59
CA TRP A 75 -4.66 22.92 7.74
C TRP A 75 -4.36 21.70 8.61
N LEU A 76 -5.02 20.59 8.27
CA LEU A 76 -4.72 19.29 8.85
C LEU A 76 -3.47 18.67 8.21
N PRO A 77 -2.89 17.61 8.79
CA PRO A 77 -1.80 16.88 8.16
C PRO A 77 -2.13 16.39 6.75
N TRP A 78 -1.09 16.27 5.91
CA TRP A 78 -1.19 15.64 4.60
C TRP A 78 -1.49 14.16 4.73
N VAL A 79 -2.42 13.67 3.91
CA VAL A 79 -2.70 12.24 3.69
C VAL A 79 -2.46 11.91 2.23
N SER A 80 -2.32 10.63 1.90
CA SER A 80 -2.00 10.18 0.54
C SER A 80 -2.59 8.80 0.23
N ASN A 81 -2.64 8.47 -1.08
CA ASN A 81 -2.79 7.10 -1.56
C ASN A 81 -1.51 6.28 -1.43
N ALA A 82 -0.36 6.96 -1.33
CA ALA A 82 0.97 6.37 -1.39
C ALA A 82 1.48 5.95 -0.01
N ASP A 83 2.48 5.08 -0.02
CA ASP A 83 3.16 4.66 1.19
C ASP A 83 3.91 5.82 1.88
N PRO A 84 4.14 5.75 3.20
CA PRO A 84 4.76 6.81 3.99
C PRO A 84 6.08 7.33 3.44
N GLN A 85 6.90 6.46 2.87
CA GLN A 85 8.18 6.83 2.28
C GLN A 85 8.01 7.75 1.06
N TRP A 86 7.06 7.44 0.18
CA TRP A 86 6.75 8.29 -0.98
C TRP A 86 6.17 9.63 -0.56
N MET A 87 5.32 9.66 0.48
CA MET A 87 4.82 10.91 1.06
C MET A 87 5.96 11.78 1.56
N GLN A 88 6.93 11.21 2.28
CA GLN A 88 8.09 11.95 2.79
C GLN A 88 8.98 12.47 1.67
N ASN A 89 9.23 11.66 0.63
CA ASN A 89 10.04 12.05 -0.53
C ASN A 89 9.39 13.22 -1.28
N VAL A 90 8.09 13.13 -1.57
CA VAL A 90 7.33 14.21 -2.21
C VAL A 90 7.37 15.48 -1.36
N LYS A 91 7.08 15.36 -0.06
CA LYS A 91 7.11 16.49 0.86
C LYS A 91 8.45 17.21 0.85
N ASN A 92 9.55 16.49 0.92
CA ASN A 92 10.90 17.04 0.92
C ASN A 92 11.24 17.69 -0.43
N LYS A 93 10.99 16.96 -1.53
CA LYS A 93 11.33 17.43 -2.88
C LYS A 93 10.58 18.70 -3.29
N PHE A 94 9.29 18.77 -2.98
CA PHE A 94 8.44 19.88 -3.37
C PHE A 94 8.21 20.88 -2.23
N SER A 95 8.95 20.74 -1.11
CA SER A 95 8.91 21.64 0.04
C SER A 95 7.49 21.88 0.56
N LEU A 96 6.66 20.83 0.59
CA LEU A 96 5.31 20.94 1.11
C LEU A 96 5.37 21.25 2.62
N ASP A 97 4.64 22.27 3.04
CA ASP A 97 4.54 22.66 4.44
C ASP A 97 3.66 21.68 5.24
N GLY A 98 3.63 21.85 6.56
CA GLY A 98 2.80 21.03 7.45
C GLY A 98 3.38 19.65 7.76
N THR A 99 2.60 18.82 8.43
CA THR A 99 2.95 17.45 8.86
C THR A 99 2.32 16.40 7.95
N LEU A 100 2.81 15.17 8.04
CA LEU A 100 2.22 14.00 7.36
C LEU A 100 1.39 13.18 8.36
N ASP A 101 0.23 12.70 7.92
CA ASP A 101 -0.48 11.59 8.54
C ASP A 101 -0.26 10.34 7.67
N THR A 102 0.63 9.49 8.12
CA THR A 102 1.02 8.25 7.43
C THR A 102 0.11 7.07 7.73
N THR A 103 -0.88 7.27 8.59
CA THR A 103 -1.85 6.26 9.01
C THR A 103 -3.25 6.52 8.47
N GLY A 104 -3.57 7.78 8.22
CA GLY A 104 -4.84 8.22 7.68
C GLY A 104 -4.95 7.98 6.17
N TYR A 105 -6.14 7.65 5.71
CA TYR A 105 -6.47 7.49 4.30
C TYR A 105 -7.59 8.45 3.85
N TYR A 106 -7.89 9.45 4.67
CA TYR A 106 -8.84 10.52 4.37
C TYR A 106 -8.41 11.85 5.00
N ALA A 107 -8.72 12.94 4.34
CA ALA A 107 -8.54 14.29 4.86
C ALA A 107 -9.85 14.80 5.45
N GLY A 108 -9.79 15.45 6.61
CA GLY A 108 -10.93 16.00 7.31
C GLY A 108 -11.07 15.48 8.73
N LEU A 109 -12.11 15.93 9.42
CA LEU A 109 -12.49 15.48 10.75
C LEU A 109 -13.99 15.18 10.76
N ASP A 110 -14.36 14.00 11.28
CA ASP A 110 -15.75 13.63 11.43
C ASP A 110 -16.51 14.66 12.28
N GLY A 111 -17.71 15.00 11.84
CA GLY A 111 -18.56 16.02 12.49
C GLY A 111 -18.13 17.46 12.23
N GLN A 112 -17.02 17.73 11.53
CA GLN A 112 -16.56 19.08 11.23
C GLN A 112 -16.50 19.33 9.72
N ASN A 113 -17.08 20.45 9.29
CA ASN A 113 -17.11 20.78 7.87
C ASN A 113 -15.74 21.24 7.35
N ILE A 114 -15.35 20.72 6.22
CA ILE A 114 -14.17 21.19 5.48
C ILE A 114 -14.49 22.56 4.91
N SER A 115 -13.63 23.54 5.17
CA SER A 115 -13.72 24.90 4.64
C SER A 115 -12.59 25.23 3.66
N GLY A 116 -11.70 24.29 3.40
CA GLY A 116 -10.65 24.37 2.39
C GLY A 116 -10.10 22.98 2.07
N LEU A 117 -9.63 22.79 0.86
CA LEU A 117 -9.00 21.55 0.40
C LEU A 117 -7.80 21.89 -0.49
N GLU A 118 -6.72 21.16 -0.30
CA GLU A 118 -5.51 21.25 -1.11
C GLU A 118 -5.16 19.86 -1.62
N ILE A 119 -4.91 19.74 -2.93
CA ILE A 119 -4.63 18.48 -3.61
C ILE A 119 -3.48 18.69 -4.58
N HIS A 120 -2.46 17.86 -4.49
CA HIS A 120 -1.34 17.76 -5.43
C HIS A 120 -1.26 16.35 -5.99
N ILE A 121 -0.98 16.23 -7.28
CA ILE A 121 -0.73 14.96 -7.95
C ILE A 121 0.69 15.00 -8.49
N PHE A 122 1.49 14.01 -8.11
CA PHE A 122 2.87 13.85 -8.54
C PHE A 122 2.96 12.57 -9.35
N GLU A 123 3.46 12.68 -10.57
CA GLU A 123 3.75 11.56 -11.45
C GLU A 123 5.26 11.34 -11.47
N ASP A 124 5.70 10.12 -11.26
CA ASP A 124 7.09 9.76 -11.48
C ASP A 124 7.30 9.51 -12.96
N SER A 125 8.00 10.43 -13.61
CA SER A 125 8.32 10.34 -15.05
C SER A 125 9.39 9.30 -15.37
N SER A 126 10.07 8.75 -14.36
CA SER A 126 11.10 7.71 -14.55
C SER A 126 10.51 6.31 -14.57
N SER A 127 9.26 6.14 -14.18
CA SER A 127 8.56 4.87 -14.19
C SER A 127 7.30 4.99 -15.05
N ASN A 128 7.36 4.43 -16.23
CA ASN A 128 6.17 3.81 -16.79
C ASN A 128 5.67 2.85 -15.69
N PRO A 129 4.44 2.98 -15.13
CA PRO A 129 3.98 2.08 -14.08
C PRO A 129 3.68 0.70 -14.67
N GLY A 130 4.70 0.02 -15.09
CA GLY A 130 4.61 -1.26 -15.78
C GLY A 130 5.94 -1.90 -16.16
N THR A 131 7.07 -1.18 -16.05
CA THR A 131 8.37 -1.75 -16.45
C THR A 131 9.54 -1.27 -15.57
N GLY A 132 9.31 -1.14 -14.26
CA GLY A 132 10.45 -1.13 -13.34
C GLY A 132 10.97 -2.55 -13.25
N ASP A 133 11.90 -2.93 -14.15
CA ASP A 133 12.58 -4.21 -14.04
C ASP A 133 13.29 -4.26 -12.69
N PHE A 134 12.90 -5.22 -11.85
CA PHE A 134 13.61 -5.49 -10.61
C PHE A 134 15.03 -5.91 -10.99
N SER A 135 16.02 -5.06 -10.70
CA SER A 135 17.43 -5.38 -10.91
C SER A 135 18.03 -5.88 -9.60
N GLY A 136 17.78 -7.12 -9.27
CA GLY A 136 18.24 -7.70 -8.02
C GLY A 136 18.57 -9.18 -8.15
N SER A 137 18.94 -9.79 -7.05
CA SER A 137 19.19 -11.21 -6.94
C SER A 137 18.32 -11.86 -5.87
N GLU A 138 17.97 -13.12 -6.10
CA GLU A 138 17.41 -13.95 -5.04
C GLU A 138 18.49 -14.25 -3.99
N ILE A 139 18.12 -14.12 -2.73
CA ILE A 139 18.97 -14.52 -1.59
C ILE A 139 18.33 -15.70 -0.86
N SER A 140 19.17 -16.55 -0.27
CA SER A 140 18.69 -17.63 0.60
C SER A 140 18.38 -17.10 2.00
N LEU A 141 17.21 -17.46 2.50
CA LEU A 141 16.84 -17.28 3.91
C LEU A 141 17.07 -18.58 4.67
N ALA A 142 17.65 -18.49 5.86
CA ALA A 142 17.71 -19.64 6.75
C ALA A 142 16.33 -19.85 7.38
N THR A 143 15.51 -20.70 6.79
CA THR A 143 14.17 -21.02 7.28
C THR A 143 14.11 -22.40 7.90
N SER A 144 13.52 -22.50 9.09
CA SER A 144 13.27 -23.77 9.79
C SER A 144 11.80 -23.84 10.17
N TYR A 145 11.27 -25.05 10.12
CA TYR A 145 9.86 -25.33 10.38
C TYR A 145 9.72 -26.37 11.50
N MET A 146 8.74 -26.14 12.35
CA MET A 146 8.40 -27.04 13.44
C MET A 146 7.22 -27.92 13.05
N PHE A 147 7.35 -29.22 13.33
CA PHE A 147 6.32 -30.22 13.13
C PHE A 147 6.03 -30.91 14.46
N ASP A 148 4.78 -30.96 14.88
CA ASP A 148 4.24 -31.62 16.07
C ASP A 148 4.75 -31.12 17.42
N ASN A 149 6.05 -30.83 17.59
CA ASN A 149 6.61 -30.43 18.88
C ASN A 149 7.88 -29.57 18.77
N LEU A 150 8.25 -28.91 19.85
CA LEU A 150 9.37 -27.97 19.95
C LEU A 150 10.76 -28.57 19.64
N SER A 151 10.90 -29.90 19.71
CA SER A 151 12.17 -30.58 19.40
C SER A 151 12.29 -31.04 17.95
N ASN A 152 11.22 -30.93 17.19
CA ASN A 152 11.18 -31.40 15.78
C ASN A 152 11.27 -30.21 14.81
N TRP A 153 12.47 -29.62 14.68
CA TRP A 153 12.78 -28.56 13.76
C TRP A 153 13.60 -29.08 12.57
N ASN A 154 13.15 -28.78 11.36
CA ASN A 154 13.86 -29.10 10.13
C ASN A 154 14.07 -27.84 9.30
N THR A 155 15.24 -27.73 8.70
CA THR A 155 15.62 -26.61 7.82
C THR A 155 15.37 -26.97 6.38
N PHE A 156 14.76 -26.08 5.64
CA PHE A 156 14.48 -26.19 4.22
C PHE A 156 14.96 -24.94 3.50
N ASP A 157 15.36 -25.07 2.25
CA ASP A 157 15.84 -23.92 1.48
C ASP A 157 14.68 -22.97 1.13
N LYS A 158 13.75 -23.39 0.29
CA LYS A 158 12.66 -22.51 -0.17
C LYS A 158 11.27 -23.06 0.09
N THR A 159 11.13 -24.35 -0.08
CA THR A 159 9.83 -25.02 -0.07
C THR A 159 9.83 -26.16 0.93
N VAL A 160 8.79 -26.21 1.75
CA VAL A 160 8.49 -27.31 2.65
C VAL A 160 7.09 -27.83 2.40
N THR A 161 6.92 -29.14 2.47
CA THR A 161 5.61 -29.80 2.49
C THR A 161 5.59 -30.84 3.60
N ALA A 162 4.49 -30.92 4.34
CA ALA A 162 4.28 -31.86 5.43
C ALA A 162 2.77 -32.08 5.61
N ASP A 163 2.36 -32.96 6.51
CA ASP A 163 0.94 -33.10 6.82
C ASP A 163 0.39 -31.81 7.46
N HIS A 164 1.21 -31.15 8.28
CA HIS A 164 0.94 -29.82 8.83
C HIS A 164 2.25 -29.15 9.28
N ILE A 165 2.21 -27.85 9.48
CA ILE A 165 3.33 -27.03 9.95
C ILE A 165 2.83 -26.25 11.19
N ASP A 166 3.51 -26.38 12.32
CA ASP A 166 3.11 -25.77 13.59
C ASP A 166 3.84 -24.45 13.89
N GLY A 167 5.02 -24.27 13.32
CA GLY A 167 5.82 -23.09 13.53
C GLY A 167 6.81 -22.83 12.40
N VAL A 168 7.19 -21.59 12.27
CA VAL A 168 8.21 -21.13 11.32
C VAL A 168 9.23 -20.24 12.04
N LYS A 169 10.49 -20.40 11.68
CA LYS A 169 11.62 -19.58 12.14
C LYS A 169 12.37 -19.12 10.91
N ILE A 170 12.52 -17.81 10.78
CA ILE A 170 13.24 -17.19 9.68
C ILE A 170 14.40 -16.40 10.26
N GLN A 171 15.60 -16.60 9.73
CA GLN A 171 16.79 -15.84 10.09
C GLN A 171 17.34 -15.13 8.86
N THR A 172 17.68 -13.87 9.02
CA THR A 172 18.37 -13.07 8.01
C THR A 172 19.81 -12.84 8.42
N ASP A 173 20.71 -12.77 7.45
CA ASP A 173 22.07 -12.32 7.69
C ASP A 173 22.04 -10.79 7.94
N SER A 174 22.65 -10.37 9.03
CA SER A 174 22.75 -8.95 9.41
C SER A 174 23.52 -8.09 8.39
N THR A 175 24.24 -8.71 7.47
CA THR A 175 24.98 -8.00 6.40
C THR A 175 24.09 -7.41 5.31
N HIS A 176 22.85 -7.85 5.21
CA HIS A 176 21.91 -7.39 4.17
C HIS A 176 21.25 -6.02 4.46
N GLY A 177 21.45 -5.45 5.66
CA GLY A 177 20.92 -4.13 6.02
C GLY A 177 19.41 -4.08 6.24
N PHE A 178 18.73 -5.22 6.27
CA PHE A 178 17.32 -5.35 6.58
C PHE A 178 17.05 -6.52 7.53
N TYR A 179 15.87 -6.51 8.13
CA TYR A 179 15.34 -7.64 8.88
C TYR A 179 13.87 -7.90 8.53
N LEU A 180 13.40 -9.08 8.86
CA LEU A 180 12.01 -9.48 8.68
C LEU A 180 11.30 -9.50 10.03
N THR A 181 10.02 -9.12 10.05
CA THR A 181 9.08 -9.54 11.08
C THR A 181 8.12 -10.56 10.50
N TYR A 182 7.73 -11.52 11.30
CA TYR A 182 6.77 -12.52 10.89
C TYR A 182 5.91 -12.99 12.07
N GLN A 183 4.69 -13.39 11.73
CA GLN A 183 3.70 -13.85 12.70
C GLN A 183 2.82 -14.92 12.07
N THR A 184 2.30 -15.81 12.89
CA THR A 184 1.37 -16.86 12.48
C THR A 184 0.06 -16.77 13.22
N TRP A 185 -1.00 -17.22 12.57
CA TRP A 185 -2.26 -17.56 13.19
C TRP A 185 -2.40 -19.07 13.15
N ASN A 186 -2.46 -19.70 14.30
CA ASN A 186 -2.52 -21.15 14.43
C ASN A 186 -3.92 -21.62 14.82
N GLN A 187 -4.21 -22.87 14.55
CA GLN A 187 -5.49 -23.52 14.88
C GLN A 187 -5.90 -23.27 16.33
N GLY A 188 -7.16 -22.86 16.53
CA GLY A 188 -7.72 -22.60 17.85
C GLY A 188 -7.31 -21.28 18.49
N GLN A 189 -6.64 -20.38 17.74
CA GLN A 189 -6.36 -19.03 18.16
C GLN A 189 -7.44 -18.06 17.68
N GLY A 190 -7.59 -16.93 18.37
CA GLY A 190 -8.51 -15.84 18.00
C GLY A 190 -7.84 -14.73 17.16
N GLY A 191 -6.60 -14.93 16.69
CA GLY A 191 -5.84 -13.96 15.93
C GLY A 191 -4.38 -14.36 15.77
N PHE A 192 -3.60 -13.46 15.15
CA PHE A 192 -2.16 -13.66 15.02
C PHE A 192 -1.44 -13.66 16.38
N TYR A 193 -0.43 -14.51 16.52
CA TYR A 193 0.53 -14.39 17.60
C TYR A 193 1.33 -13.08 17.49
N PRO A 194 1.98 -12.62 18.57
CA PRO A 194 2.90 -11.49 18.50
C PRO A 194 3.96 -11.69 17.43
N GLU A 195 4.34 -10.59 16.77
CA GLU A 195 5.41 -10.61 15.75
C GLU A 195 6.75 -11.02 16.37
N VAL A 196 7.49 -11.82 15.61
CA VAL A 196 8.87 -12.25 15.88
C VAL A 196 9.78 -11.61 14.84
N THR A 197 11.03 -11.34 15.20
CA THR A 197 12.00 -10.77 14.25
C THR A 197 13.04 -11.80 13.81
N SER A 198 13.49 -11.70 12.56
CA SER A 198 14.54 -12.57 12.00
C SER A 198 15.92 -12.35 12.61
N LEU A 199 16.08 -11.27 13.41
CA LEU A 199 17.30 -10.98 14.17
C LEU A 199 17.38 -11.76 15.47
N GLN A 200 16.25 -12.27 15.96
CA GLN A 200 16.15 -13.06 17.16
C GLN A 200 16.17 -14.55 16.82
N ASN A 201 16.73 -15.35 17.70
CA ASN A 201 16.68 -16.80 17.56
C ASN A 201 15.35 -17.34 18.09
N ASP A 202 14.24 -16.78 17.59
CA ASP A 202 12.87 -17.07 18.01
C ASP A 202 12.02 -17.57 16.84
N TYR A 203 10.80 -18.03 17.11
CA TYR A 203 9.90 -18.58 16.11
C TYR A 203 8.46 -18.06 16.29
N ALA A 204 7.72 -18.01 15.20
CA ALA A 204 6.27 -17.80 15.21
C ALA A 204 5.55 -19.14 15.10
N GLY A 205 4.59 -19.39 15.97
CA GLY A 205 3.80 -20.62 15.98
C GLY A 205 3.58 -21.21 17.36
N SER A 206 3.00 -22.38 17.40
CA SER A 206 2.73 -23.14 18.65
C SER A 206 2.73 -24.63 18.38
N ALA A 207 3.54 -25.36 19.12
CA ALA A 207 3.64 -26.83 19.01
C ALA A 207 2.29 -27.54 19.13
N GLY A 208 2.02 -28.48 18.23
CA GLY A 208 0.76 -29.21 18.16
C GLY A 208 -0.44 -28.40 17.70
N LYS A 209 -0.22 -27.20 17.16
CA LYS A 209 -1.27 -26.35 16.59
C LYS A 209 -0.86 -25.90 15.19
N PRO A 210 -1.42 -26.50 14.12
CA PRO A 210 -1.11 -26.14 12.76
C PRO A 210 -1.31 -24.65 12.45
N ILE A 211 -0.39 -24.09 11.67
CA ILE A 211 -0.52 -22.74 11.13
C ILE A 211 -1.66 -22.71 10.11
N GLN A 212 -2.46 -21.68 10.16
CA GLN A 212 -3.53 -21.39 9.19
C GLN A 212 -3.22 -20.15 8.35
N LEU A 213 -2.57 -19.12 8.94
CA LEU A 213 -2.14 -17.93 8.24
C LEU A 213 -0.70 -17.58 8.64
N LEU A 214 0.07 -17.11 7.68
CA LEU A 214 1.43 -16.58 7.85
C LEU A 214 1.51 -15.18 7.26
N SER A 215 2.05 -14.21 8.00
CA SER A 215 2.35 -12.86 7.53
C SER A 215 3.83 -12.56 7.71
N ILE A 216 4.48 -12.02 6.67
CA ILE A 216 5.90 -11.62 6.69
C ILE A 216 6.01 -10.18 6.20
N ARG A 217 6.82 -9.38 6.90
CA ARG A 217 7.12 -7.99 6.55
C ARG A 217 8.62 -7.76 6.58
N ALA A 218 9.11 -6.81 5.77
CA ALA A 218 10.51 -6.43 5.76
C ALA A 218 10.70 -4.99 6.28
N TYR A 219 11.81 -4.77 6.99
CA TYR A 219 12.16 -3.48 7.58
C TYR A 219 13.65 -3.19 7.41
N LYS A 220 14.01 -1.91 7.25
CA LYS A 220 15.38 -1.46 7.43
C LYS A 220 15.81 -1.59 8.89
N SER A 221 17.13 -1.54 9.12
CA SER A 221 17.69 -1.57 10.50
C SER A 221 17.21 -0.41 11.39
N ASP A 222 16.75 0.68 10.81
CA ASP A 222 16.15 1.83 11.53
C ASP A 222 14.65 1.66 11.86
N GLY A 223 14.05 0.53 11.49
CA GLY A 223 12.63 0.22 11.70
C GLY A 223 11.70 0.72 10.58
N THR A 224 12.23 1.31 9.52
CA THR A 224 11.40 1.73 8.37
C THR A 224 10.91 0.50 7.60
N LYS A 225 9.60 0.39 7.40
CA LYS A 225 9.00 -0.70 6.61
C LYS A 225 9.44 -0.61 5.14
N LEU A 226 9.80 -1.75 4.58
CA LEU A 226 10.20 -1.88 3.17
C LEU A 226 9.04 -2.43 2.35
N THR A 227 8.68 -1.73 1.29
CA THR A 227 7.73 -2.15 0.25
C THR A 227 8.37 -2.22 -1.14
N SER A 228 9.67 -1.90 -1.21
CA SER A 228 10.52 -1.94 -2.39
C SER A 228 11.95 -2.32 -2.02
N GLY A 229 12.76 -2.69 -3.00
CA GLY A 229 14.18 -3.05 -2.81
C GLY A 229 14.42 -4.38 -2.09
N VAL A 230 13.53 -4.81 -1.21
CA VAL A 230 13.49 -6.14 -0.60
C VAL A 230 12.10 -6.72 -0.81
N VAL A 231 12.01 -7.76 -1.61
CA VAL A 231 10.76 -8.41 -1.99
C VAL A 231 10.74 -9.83 -1.41
N ILE A 232 9.87 -10.07 -0.46
CA ILE A 232 9.64 -11.41 0.10
C ILE A 232 8.36 -11.96 -0.53
N MET A 233 8.51 -12.93 -1.40
CA MET A 233 7.38 -13.65 -2.00
C MET A 233 7.12 -14.91 -1.19
N TYR A 234 5.89 -15.11 -0.75
CA TYR A 234 5.53 -16.32 0.00
C TYR A 234 4.12 -16.79 -0.32
N ARG A 235 3.92 -18.10 -0.25
CA ARG A 235 2.62 -18.75 -0.47
C ARG A 235 2.45 -19.99 0.39
N ALA A 236 1.20 -20.42 0.56
CA ALA A 236 0.83 -21.59 1.34
C ALA A 236 0.23 -22.69 0.45
N LEU A 237 0.50 -23.93 0.81
CA LEU A 237 -0.20 -25.12 0.31
C LEU A 237 -1.33 -25.43 1.28
N VAL A 238 -2.56 -25.39 0.80
CA VAL A 238 -3.76 -25.69 1.61
C VAL A 238 -4.63 -26.68 0.81
N ASN A 239 -5.01 -27.77 1.45
CA ASN A 239 -5.81 -28.84 0.81
C ASN A 239 -5.24 -29.34 -0.54
N GLY A 240 -3.93 -29.49 -0.60
CA GLY A 240 -3.22 -29.97 -1.80
C GLY A 240 -3.10 -28.94 -2.94
N ARG A 241 -3.48 -27.67 -2.72
CA ARG A 241 -3.40 -26.59 -3.71
C ARG A 241 -2.53 -25.46 -3.20
N TRP A 242 -1.56 -25.04 -4.02
CA TRP A 242 -0.81 -23.81 -3.80
C TRP A 242 -1.72 -22.59 -3.99
N LEU A 243 -1.77 -21.73 -2.99
CA LEU A 243 -2.47 -20.46 -3.05
C LEU A 243 -1.65 -19.43 -3.86
N PRO A 244 -2.25 -18.31 -4.26
CA PRO A 244 -1.53 -17.20 -4.87
C PRO A 244 -0.35 -16.73 -4.00
N TRP A 245 0.67 -16.17 -4.65
CA TRP A 245 1.77 -15.49 -3.98
C TRP A 245 1.28 -14.20 -3.33
N VAL A 246 1.73 -13.95 -2.13
CA VAL A 246 1.60 -12.69 -1.41
C VAL A 246 2.99 -12.12 -1.10
N SER A 247 3.08 -10.84 -0.76
CA SER A 247 4.36 -10.18 -0.51
C SER A 247 4.26 -9.05 0.50
N ASN A 248 5.45 -8.62 1.03
CA ASN A 248 5.62 -7.35 1.72
C ASN A 248 5.67 -6.16 0.76
N ALA A 249 5.97 -6.42 -0.51
CA ALA A 249 6.27 -5.42 -1.52
C ALA A 249 5.04 -4.96 -2.29
N ASP A 250 5.15 -3.79 -2.92
CA ASP A 250 4.12 -3.26 -3.80
C ASP A 250 3.89 -4.15 -5.03
N PRO A 251 2.68 -4.15 -5.62
CA PRO A 251 2.29 -5.01 -6.73
C PRO A 251 3.28 -5.05 -7.89
N GLN A 252 3.81 -3.91 -8.31
CA GLN A 252 4.78 -3.80 -9.40
C GLN A 252 6.06 -4.60 -9.16
N TRP A 253 6.52 -4.65 -7.92
CA TRP A 253 7.71 -5.43 -7.54
C TRP A 253 7.40 -6.92 -7.51
N MET A 254 6.18 -7.29 -7.13
CA MET A 254 5.71 -8.67 -7.20
C MET A 254 5.68 -9.16 -8.65
N ASP A 255 5.13 -8.36 -9.58
CA ASP A 255 5.09 -8.67 -11.01
C ASP A 255 6.48 -8.81 -11.61
N SER A 256 7.36 -7.86 -11.30
CA SER A 256 8.73 -7.82 -11.79
C SER A 256 9.53 -9.05 -11.34
N VAL A 257 9.49 -9.36 -10.03
CA VAL A 257 10.14 -10.55 -9.46
C VAL A 257 9.55 -11.83 -10.04
N LYS A 258 8.20 -11.93 -10.13
CA LYS A 258 7.55 -13.10 -10.71
C LYS A 258 8.00 -13.35 -12.14
N SER A 259 8.04 -12.30 -12.95
CA SER A 259 8.49 -12.38 -14.36
C SER A 259 9.96 -12.74 -14.46
N GLN A 260 10.84 -12.03 -13.76
CA GLN A 260 12.28 -12.22 -13.81
C GLN A 260 12.73 -13.62 -13.35
N TYR A 261 12.11 -14.13 -12.29
CA TYR A 261 12.46 -15.43 -11.71
C TYR A 261 11.52 -16.57 -12.13
N ASN A 262 10.63 -16.28 -13.06
CA ASN A 262 9.69 -17.24 -13.65
C ASN A 262 8.91 -18.04 -12.59
N LEU A 263 8.38 -17.31 -11.59
CA LEU A 263 7.60 -17.92 -10.50
C LEU A 263 6.27 -18.41 -11.07
N ASP A 264 5.93 -19.66 -10.79
CA ASP A 264 4.63 -20.22 -11.16
C ASP A 264 3.47 -19.67 -10.30
N GLY A 265 2.25 -19.97 -10.67
CA GLY A 265 1.04 -19.56 -9.95
C GLY A 265 0.66 -18.10 -10.18
N THR A 266 -0.34 -17.64 -9.47
CA THR A 266 -0.91 -16.28 -9.53
C THR A 266 -0.41 -15.41 -8.38
N LEU A 267 -0.62 -14.09 -8.48
CA LEU A 267 -0.32 -13.11 -7.44
C LEU A 267 -1.62 -12.67 -6.74
N ASP A 268 -1.55 -12.43 -5.44
CA ASP A 268 -2.59 -11.75 -4.67
C ASP A 268 -2.03 -10.43 -4.14
N TYR A 269 -2.50 -9.34 -4.70
CA TYR A 269 -2.08 -7.97 -4.34
C TYR A 269 -2.86 -7.39 -3.17
N THR A 270 -3.87 -8.09 -2.70
CA THR A 270 -4.81 -7.59 -1.68
C THR A 270 -4.52 -8.14 -0.29
N SER A 271 -3.99 -9.36 -0.21
CA SER A 271 -3.67 -10.02 1.04
C SER A 271 -2.24 -9.72 1.49
N TYR A 272 -2.07 -9.57 2.79
CA TYR A 272 -0.76 -9.44 3.45
C TYR A 272 -0.41 -10.70 4.25
N TYR A 273 -1.08 -11.81 3.99
CA TYR A 273 -0.84 -13.12 4.60
C TYR A 273 -1.10 -14.24 3.62
N ALA A 274 -0.35 -15.33 3.75
CA ALA A 274 -0.57 -16.58 3.03
C ALA A 274 -1.38 -17.55 3.91
N GLY A 275 -2.34 -18.23 3.31
CA GLY A 275 -3.19 -19.20 3.98
C GLY A 275 -4.67 -18.88 3.88
N ILE A 276 -5.49 -19.70 4.51
CA ILE A 276 -6.95 -19.54 4.62
C ILE A 276 -7.36 -19.77 6.06
N ASP A 277 -8.10 -18.84 6.64
CA ASP A 277 -8.62 -18.97 7.99
C ASP A 277 -9.44 -20.26 8.14
N GLY A 278 -9.23 -20.97 9.25
CA GLY A 278 -9.85 -22.26 9.53
C GLY A 278 -9.27 -23.47 8.78
N GLN A 279 -8.26 -23.28 7.90
CA GLN A 279 -7.63 -24.37 7.15
C GLN A 279 -6.13 -24.48 7.42
N ASN A 280 -5.67 -25.68 7.72
CA ASN A 280 -4.27 -25.91 8.08
C ASN A 280 -3.36 -25.84 6.85
N ILE A 281 -2.23 -25.17 7.00
CA ILE A 281 -1.17 -25.12 6.01
C ILE A 281 -0.38 -26.43 6.04
N SER A 282 -0.29 -27.08 4.90
CA SER A 282 0.50 -28.31 4.67
C SER A 282 1.77 -28.06 3.84
N GLY A 283 2.02 -26.84 3.43
CA GLY A 283 3.26 -26.46 2.77
C GLY A 283 3.42 -24.96 2.75
N LEU A 284 4.66 -24.52 2.77
CA LEU A 284 5.06 -23.11 2.65
C LEU A 284 6.17 -23.00 1.62
N GLU A 285 6.11 -21.97 0.81
CA GLU A 285 7.21 -21.53 -0.02
C GLU A 285 7.50 -20.07 0.27
N ILE A 286 8.75 -19.77 0.62
CA ILE A 286 9.22 -18.43 0.98
C ILE A 286 10.48 -18.14 0.17
N ARG A 287 10.46 -17.06 -0.59
CA ARG A 287 11.60 -16.62 -1.41
C ARG A 287 11.88 -15.15 -1.15
N ALA A 288 13.13 -14.78 -1.06
CA ALA A 288 13.57 -13.42 -0.81
C ALA A 288 14.44 -12.90 -1.97
N PHE A 289 14.18 -11.69 -2.38
CA PHE A 289 14.88 -11.01 -3.46
C PHE A 289 15.34 -9.65 -2.95
N VAL A 290 16.60 -9.33 -3.20
CA VAL A 290 17.21 -8.05 -2.81
C VAL A 290 17.65 -7.34 -4.07
N GLY A 291 17.15 -6.13 -4.26
CA GLY A 291 17.54 -5.24 -5.33
C GLY A 291 19.02 -4.84 -5.23
N THR A 292 19.61 -4.51 -6.37
CA THR A 292 20.94 -3.88 -6.37
C THR A 292 20.86 -2.48 -5.78
N THR A 293 21.96 -1.86 -5.44
CA THR A 293 22.00 -0.51 -4.86
C THR A 293 21.37 0.58 -5.75
N ASN A 294 21.06 0.25 -7.03
CA ASN A 294 20.29 1.11 -7.94
C ASN A 294 18.77 0.98 -7.71
N ASP A 295 18.32 -0.08 -7.00
CA ASP A 295 16.96 -0.24 -6.48
C ASP A 295 16.83 0.38 -5.07
N THR A 296 17.81 1.19 -4.63
CA THR A 296 17.60 2.06 -3.48
C THR A 296 16.31 2.82 -3.70
N PRO A 297 15.48 3.01 -2.65
CA PRO A 297 14.33 3.91 -2.72
C PRO A 297 14.83 5.16 -3.42
N ILE A 298 14.27 5.45 -4.57
CA ILE A 298 14.74 6.50 -5.47
C ILE A 298 15.08 7.72 -4.61
N GLU A 299 16.37 8.03 -4.47
CA GLU A 299 16.79 9.31 -3.92
C GLU A 299 16.29 10.38 -4.90
N GLY A 300 15.09 10.83 -4.65
CA GLY A 300 14.43 11.86 -5.43
C GLY A 300 13.47 11.30 -6.49
N LEU A 301 12.20 11.52 -6.26
CA LEU A 301 11.18 11.48 -7.29
C LEU A 301 11.70 12.27 -8.50
N VAL A 302 11.91 11.64 -9.63
CA VAL A 302 12.39 12.32 -10.87
C VAL A 302 11.23 13.03 -11.57
N GLY A 303 9.98 12.79 -11.10
CA GLY A 303 8.77 13.35 -11.66
C GLY A 303 8.58 14.85 -11.46
N GLN A 304 7.67 15.42 -12.23
CA GLN A 304 7.20 16.80 -12.11
C GLN A 304 5.83 16.80 -11.42
N GLU A 305 5.51 17.92 -10.75
CA GLU A 305 4.15 18.14 -10.31
C GLU A 305 3.26 18.30 -11.55
N ALA A 306 2.18 17.51 -11.62
CA ALA A 306 1.17 17.62 -12.67
C ALA A 306 0.04 18.53 -12.15
N PRO A 307 -0.03 19.82 -12.56
CA PRO A 307 -1.04 20.73 -12.05
C PRO A 307 -2.43 20.28 -12.53
N PRO A 308 -3.35 19.91 -11.62
CA PRO A 308 -4.73 19.65 -11.98
C PRO A 308 -5.49 20.97 -12.18
N THR A 309 -6.54 20.97 -12.99
CA THR A 309 -7.54 22.04 -12.95
C THR A 309 -8.55 21.73 -11.84
N LEU A 310 -8.64 22.64 -10.89
CA LEU A 310 -9.47 22.48 -9.69
C LEU A 310 -10.66 23.44 -9.75
N SER A 311 -11.86 22.96 -9.46
CA SER A 311 -13.05 23.78 -9.29
C SER A 311 -13.78 23.39 -8.01
N TYR A 312 -14.28 24.37 -7.30
CA TYR A 312 -15.12 24.17 -6.12
C TYR A 312 -16.50 24.74 -6.32
N MET A 313 -17.46 24.26 -5.57
CA MET A 313 -18.85 24.72 -5.59
C MET A 313 -19.25 25.29 -4.24
N VAL A 314 -19.85 26.48 -4.28
CA VAL A 314 -20.56 27.09 -3.17
C VAL A 314 -21.94 27.52 -3.69
N ASP A 315 -23.01 27.11 -3.01
CA ASP A 315 -24.40 27.48 -3.35
C ASP A 315 -24.75 27.32 -4.86
N ASN A 316 -24.39 26.17 -5.46
CA ASN A 316 -24.56 25.85 -6.89
C ASN A 316 -23.67 26.63 -7.87
N ASN A 317 -22.75 27.46 -7.41
CA ASN A 317 -21.82 28.18 -8.28
C ASN A 317 -20.44 27.51 -8.29
N TRP A 318 -19.92 27.21 -9.50
CA TRP A 318 -18.59 26.66 -9.68
C TRP A 318 -17.55 27.75 -9.92
N THR A 319 -16.44 27.71 -9.20
CA THR A 319 -15.32 28.62 -9.33
C THR A 319 -14.00 27.85 -9.42
N ASN A 320 -13.12 28.25 -10.33
CA ASN A 320 -11.80 27.63 -10.48
C ASN A 320 -10.81 28.18 -9.44
N PHE A 321 -9.84 27.36 -9.06
CA PHE A 321 -8.71 27.75 -8.22
C PHE A 321 -7.43 27.01 -8.65
N ASP A 322 -6.25 27.42 -8.17
CA ASP A 322 -4.99 26.79 -8.55
C ASP A 322 -4.72 25.51 -7.71
N LYS A 323 -4.18 25.63 -6.53
CA LYS A 323 -3.80 24.46 -5.69
C LYS A 323 -4.60 24.37 -4.39
N SER A 324 -4.99 25.49 -3.86
CA SER A 324 -5.73 25.56 -2.58
C SER A 324 -6.85 26.59 -2.64
N VAL A 325 -7.90 26.35 -1.88
CA VAL A 325 -9.04 27.25 -1.72
C VAL A 325 -9.55 27.23 -0.29
N ILE A 326 -9.93 28.40 0.23
CA ILE A 326 -10.54 28.58 1.56
C ILE A 326 -11.79 29.46 1.42
N PRO A 327 -12.91 28.95 0.93
CA PRO A 327 -14.11 29.75 0.66
C PRO A 327 -15.07 29.88 1.87
N GLY A 328 -14.67 29.57 3.07
CA GLY A 328 -15.54 29.55 4.25
C GLY A 328 -16.51 28.35 4.31
N ARG A 329 -16.99 27.88 3.15
CA ARG A 329 -17.85 26.69 2.98
C ARG A 329 -17.56 26.07 1.62
N LEU A 330 -17.46 24.74 1.57
CA LEU A 330 -17.30 23.96 0.36
C LEU A 330 -18.48 22.99 0.19
N ASP A 331 -19.24 23.13 -0.90
CA ASP A 331 -20.33 22.21 -1.26
C ASP A 331 -19.89 21.20 -2.33
N GLY A 332 -18.89 21.56 -3.15
CA GLY A 332 -18.34 20.68 -4.19
C GLY A 332 -16.98 21.13 -4.69
N LEU A 333 -16.22 20.21 -5.29
CA LEU A 333 -14.91 20.46 -5.87
C LEU A 333 -14.80 19.75 -7.21
N LYS A 334 -14.21 20.41 -8.20
CA LYS A 334 -13.90 19.86 -9.52
C LYS A 334 -12.41 19.98 -9.80
N ILE A 335 -11.80 18.90 -10.25
CA ILE A 335 -10.39 18.85 -10.64
C ILE A 335 -10.31 18.44 -12.11
N GLN A 336 -9.55 19.18 -12.91
CA GLN A 336 -9.24 18.85 -14.29
C GLN A 336 -7.73 18.89 -14.50
N THR A 337 -7.18 17.89 -15.17
CA THR A 337 -5.79 17.92 -15.64
C THR A 337 -5.73 18.51 -17.05
N ASP A 338 -4.69 19.30 -17.35
CA ASP A 338 -4.49 19.87 -18.68
C ASP A 338 -4.10 18.75 -19.66
N ALA A 339 -4.97 18.52 -20.65
CA ALA A 339 -4.76 17.52 -21.70
C ALA A 339 -3.61 17.87 -22.67
N SER A 340 -3.05 19.08 -22.60
CA SER A 340 -2.00 19.56 -23.51
C SER A 340 -0.58 19.33 -23.01
N LYS A 341 -0.39 18.85 -21.78
CA LYS A 341 0.93 18.54 -21.22
C LYS A 341 1.20 17.03 -21.25
N PRO A 342 2.33 16.60 -21.87
CA PRO A 342 2.69 15.19 -21.97
C PRO A 342 2.96 14.54 -20.62
#